data_7092f1b2607c108736f668c3ad5fa704
#
_entry.id   7092f1b2607c108736f668c3ad5fa704
#
_cell.length_a   1.000
_cell.length_b   1.000
_cell.length_c   1.000
_cell.angle_alpha   90.00
_cell.angle_beta   90.00
_cell.angle_gamma   90.00
#
_symmetry.space_group_name_H-M   'P 1'
#
loop_
_entity.id
_entity.type
_entity.pdbx_description
1 polymer ?
#
loop_
_entity_poly.entity_id
_entity_poly.type
_entity_poly.pdbx_seq_one_letter_code
_entity_poly.pdbx_strand_id
1 'polypeptide(L)'
;MKMRNFFLLILLLPIVLFAGGRPPDRPEVRAIWVTRFDYKSPTDVSSIIVNCAQAGFTDIFFQIRGNGTAFYPSRVEPWAFELFGKDVSKTGTNPGWDPLQMAASWAKRYHVRLHAYINVLPGWRGFDSPPRAAGQLWTAHPDWFMVDSTGARMKPTSAWYSFLNPAHPQVRSHLSQIADELARYDIAGLHLDYIRFPYDYTDVAREVYPNASSKEIKAHSVFSFDPVSLGAMGRSASRRKWDAFRRKSVSQVVADLCGIFKARKANAVLSSSVLADFSTGYHEAFQDSRRWVKEGSVDWLVPMNYNARLFDERLGKMKHALGRRATGGKLVVGINCAGDAREIRRQIEVSRRAGCRGFALFAYSHLFENHQPTVKGEEVIRCW
;
A
#
# COMPACT_ATOMS: atom_id res chain seq x y z
N MET A 1 44.18 44.92 -54.16
CA MET A 1 43.17 43.89 -53.98
C MET A 1 43.51 43.17 -52.67
N LYS A 2 42.83 43.51 -51.56
CA LYS A 2 43.15 43.01 -50.22
C LYS A 2 42.20 41.84 -49.88
N MET A 3 42.76 40.64 -49.71
CA MET A 3 42.07 39.45 -49.21
C MET A 3 41.83 39.62 -47.69
N ARG A 4 40.57 39.55 -47.25
CA ARG A 4 40.22 39.51 -45.82
C ARG A 4 40.07 38.07 -45.40
N ASN A 5 40.99 37.58 -44.51
CA ASN A 5 40.89 36.30 -43.84
C ASN A 5 39.76 36.34 -42.82
N PHE A 6 38.71 35.47 -43.00
CA PHE A 6 37.68 35.18 -41.98
C PHE A 6 38.20 34.05 -41.09
N PHE A 7 38.52 34.37 -39.83
CA PHE A 7 38.75 33.37 -38.78
C PHE A 7 37.39 32.93 -38.24
N LEU A 8 37.07 31.67 -38.47
CA LEU A 8 35.88 31.04 -37.88
C LEU A 8 36.24 30.60 -36.46
N LEU A 9 35.69 31.31 -35.46
CA LEU A 9 35.85 30.98 -34.04
C LEU A 9 34.81 29.88 -33.69
N ILE A 10 35.28 28.62 -33.60
CA ILE A 10 34.41 27.51 -33.11
C ILE A 10 34.38 27.60 -31.59
N LEU A 11 33.26 28.09 -31.03
CA LEU A 11 32.93 28.06 -29.63
C LEU A 11 32.58 26.62 -29.23
N LEU A 12 33.55 25.92 -28.62
CA LEU A 12 33.32 24.66 -27.91
C LEU A 12 32.56 24.94 -26.63
N LEU A 13 31.20 24.80 -26.67
CA LEU A 13 30.38 24.75 -25.47
C LEU A 13 30.69 23.45 -24.70
N PRO A 14 31.03 23.52 -23.42
CA PRO A 14 31.20 22.31 -22.62
C PRO A 14 29.85 21.60 -22.48
N ILE A 15 29.78 20.35 -22.96
CA ILE A 15 28.67 19.45 -22.67
C ILE A 15 28.73 19.13 -21.18
N VAL A 16 27.98 19.86 -20.37
CA VAL A 16 27.74 19.51 -18.97
C VAL A 16 26.85 18.26 -18.98
N LEU A 17 27.48 17.10 -18.80
CA LEU A 17 26.81 15.86 -18.46
C LEU A 17 26.08 16.09 -17.13
N PHE A 18 24.79 16.44 -17.19
CA PHE A 18 23.94 16.42 -16.01
C PHE A 18 23.90 14.97 -15.50
N ALA A 19 24.69 14.68 -14.47
CA ALA A 19 24.49 13.53 -13.62
C ALA A 19 23.02 13.51 -13.22
N GLY A 20 22.33 12.37 -13.38
CA GLY A 20 20.89 12.19 -13.27
C GLY A 20 20.34 12.59 -11.90
N GLY A 21 20.36 13.87 -11.59
CA GLY A 21 19.77 14.48 -10.40
C GLY A 21 18.26 14.67 -10.56
N ARG A 22 17.59 14.61 -9.46
CA ARG A 22 16.19 14.99 -9.25
C ARG A 22 15.93 16.40 -9.82
N PRO A 23 14.74 16.67 -10.40
CA PRO A 23 14.34 18.05 -10.70
C PRO A 23 14.45 18.90 -9.42
N PRO A 24 15.08 20.10 -9.47
CA PRO A 24 15.44 20.86 -8.28
C PRO A 24 14.27 21.35 -7.40
N ASP A 25 13.00 21.23 -7.85
CA ASP A 25 11.88 21.91 -7.21
C ASP A 25 10.96 21.01 -6.35
N ARG A 26 11.27 19.75 -6.13
CA ARG A 26 10.40 18.87 -5.33
C ARG A 26 11.14 18.27 -4.14
N PRO A 27 10.74 18.63 -2.88
CA PRO A 27 11.37 18.05 -1.68
C PRO A 27 11.24 16.53 -1.66
N GLU A 28 12.23 15.83 -1.12
CA GLU A 28 12.24 14.37 -1.00
C GLU A 28 11.09 13.86 -0.15
N VAL A 29 10.40 12.81 -0.61
CA VAL A 29 9.47 12.06 0.22
C VAL A 29 10.25 11.13 1.12
N ARG A 30 10.19 11.36 2.42
CA ARG A 30 10.67 10.50 3.48
C ARG A 30 9.46 10.00 4.24
N ALA A 31 8.92 8.86 3.80
CA ALA A 31 7.71 8.30 4.38
C ALA A 31 8.02 7.17 5.37
N ILE A 32 7.08 6.90 6.27
CA ILE A 32 7.11 5.78 7.19
C ILE A 32 5.72 5.17 7.32
N TRP A 33 5.65 3.81 7.38
CA TRP A 33 4.42 3.13 7.74
C TRP A 33 4.30 3.00 9.26
N VAL A 34 3.16 3.44 9.76
CA VAL A 34 2.68 3.19 11.12
C VAL A 34 1.55 2.19 11.01
N THR A 35 1.74 1.01 11.59
CA THR A 35 0.77 -0.07 11.51
C THR A 35 -0.28 0.04 12.60
N ARG A 36 -1.42 -0.61 12.43
CA ARG A 36 -2.48 -0.67 13.43
C ARG A 36 -2.08 -1.32 14.75
N PHE A 37 -0.90 -1.93 14.82
CA PHE A 37 -0.35 -2.56 16.01
C PHE A 37 0.55 -1.62 16.82
N ASP A 38 0.92 -0.47 16.26
CA ASP A 38 1.85 0.48 16.87
C ASP A 38 1.16 1.41 17.88
N TYR A 39 -0.18 1.43 17.94
CA TYR A 39 -0.93 2.33 18.81
C TYR A 39 -2.22 1.68 19.36
N LYS A 40 -2.59 2.03 20.59
CA LYS A 40 -3.82 1.59 21.30
C LYS A 40 -4.43 2.71 22.13
N SER A 41 -3.72 3.80 22.34
CA SER A 41 -4.11 4.92 23.17
C SER A 41 -3.88 6.28 22.49
N PRO A 42 -4.53 7.34 22.96
CA PRO A 42 -4.24 8.71 22.54
C PRO A 42 -2.77 9.08 22.68
N THR A 43 -2.12 8.66 23.76
CA THR A 43 -0.70 8.94 24.02
C THR A 43 0.19 8.28 22.97
N ASP A 44 -0.09 7.03 22.58
CA ASP A 44 0.68 6.35 21.52
C ASP A 44 0.63 7.16 20.21
N VAL A 45 -0.58 7.57 19.80
CA VAL A 45 -0.76 8.33 18.54
C VAL A 45 0.01 9.65 18.58
N SER A 46 -0.08 10.42 19.68
CA SER A 46 0.65 11.68 19.80
C SER A 46 2.17 11.47 19.76
N SER A 47 2.68 10.48 20.49
CA SER A 47 4.11 10.15 20.55
C SER A 47 4.64 9.71 19.18
N ILE A 48 3.91 8.85 18.47
CA ILE A 48 4.28 8.39 17.13
C ILE A 48 4.40 9.56 16.15
N ILE A 49 3.41 10.45 16.11
CA ILE A 49 3.44 11.60 15.19
C ILE A 49 4.59 12.55 15.52
N VAL A 50 4.80 12.85 16.80
CA VAL A 50 5.92 13.70 17.26
C VAL A 50 7.26 13.09 16.89
N ASN A 51 7.46 11.81 17.19
CA ASN A 51 8.69 11.09 16.87
C ASN A 51 8.97 11.08 15.37
N CYS A 52 7.98 10.80 14.55
CA CYS A 52 8.16 10.83 13.09
C CYS A 52 8.53 12.23 12.59
N ALA A 53 7.89 13.28 13.10
CA ALA A 53 8.20 14.65 12.72
C ALA A 53 9.62 15.06 13.15
N GLN A 54 10.00 14.78 14.40
CA GLN A 54 11.34 15.06 14.92
C GLN A 54 12.44 14.27 14.22
N ALA A 55 12.14 13.04 13.81
CA ALA A 55 13.03 12.23 12.98
C ALA A 55 13.12 12.71 11.51
N GLY A 56 12.40 13.77 11.13
CA GLY A 56 12.48 14.38 9.81
C GLY A 56 11.72 13.63 8.72
N PHE A 57 10.78 12.75 9.06
CA PHE A 57 9.83 12.19 8.09
C PHE A 57 8.90 13.28 7.56
N THR A 58 8.64 13.24 6.26
CA THR A 58 7.76 14.19 5.59
C THR A 58 6.34 13.68 5.45
N ASP A 59 6.17 12.36 5.50
CA ASP A 59 4.91 11.65 5.26
C ASP A 59 4.76 10.46 6.20
N ILE A 60 3.55 10.26 6.71
CA ILE A 60 3.19 9.11 7.54
C ILE A 60 2.04 8.37 6.89
N PHE A 61 2.24 7.11 6.55
CA PHE A 61 1.17 6.18 6.18
C PHE A 61 0.62 5.56 7.45
N PHE A 62 -0.48 6.12 7.97
CA PHE A 62 -1.06 5.76 9.26
C PHE A 62 -2.22 4.78 9.05
N GLN A 63 -2.05 3.52 9.47
CA GLN A 63 -3.02 2.46 9.19
C GLN A 63 -4.28 2.61 10.04
N ILE A 64 -5.42 2.82 9.37
CA ILE A 64 -6.72 3.04 10.02
C ILE A 64 -7.80 2.05 9.55
N ARG A 65 -7.46 1.08 8.73
CA ARG A 65 -8.28 -0.05 8.34
C ARG A 65 -7.42 -1.29 8.10
N GLY A 66 -7.69 -2.38 8.81
CA GLY A 66 -6.88 -3.61 8.75
C GLY A 66 -7.56 -4.73 8.00
N ASN A 67 -8.66 -5.26 8.48
CA ASN A 67 -9.30 -6.51 8.07
C ASN A 67 -10.84 -6.44 8.17
N GLY A 68 -11.44 -5.45 7.52
CA GLY A 68 -12.89 -5.22 7.61
C GLY A 68 -13.30 -4.58 8.94
N THR A 69 -12.36 -3.87 9.57
CA THR A 69 -12.57 -3.11 10.81
C THR A 69 -11.86 -1.77 10.74
N ALA A 70 -12.47 -0.74 11.31
CA ALA A 70 -12.01 0.64 11.25
C ALA A 70 -11.37 1.11 12.57
N PHE A 71 -10.36 1.98 12.46
CA PHE A 71 -9.72 2.70 13.57
C PHE A 71 -10.16 4.17 13.59
N TYR A 72 -11.40 4.42 13.21
CA TYR A 72 -12.09 5.70 13.23
C TYR A 72 -13.60 5.43 13.29
N PRO A 73 -14.46 6.40 13.67
CA PRO A 73 -15.91 6.21 13.72
C PRO A 73 -16.51 6.04 12.32
N SER A 74 -16.44 4.81 11.79
CA SER A 74 -17.01 4.44 10.51
C SER A 74 -18.51 4.12 10.65
N ARG A 75 -19.28 4.42 9.60
CA ARG A 75 -20.70 4.07 9.50
C ARG A 75 -20.92 2.71 8.83
N VAL A 76 -19.87 2.14 8.23
CA VAL A 76 -19.97 0.95 7.38
C VAL A 76 -19.16 -0.25 7.88
N GLU A 77 -18.17 -0.02 8.75
CA GLU A 77 -17.37 -1.08 9.36
C GLU A 77 -17.31 -0.93 10.87
N PRO A 78 -17.27 -2.06 11.63
CA PRO A 78 -17.15 -2.02 13.08
C PRO A 78 -15.78 -1.51 13.53
N TRP A 79 -15.71 -1.01 14.76
CA TRP A 79 -14.45 -0.67 15.42
C TRP A 79 -13.50 -1.86 15.48
N ALA A 80 -12.23 -1.60 15.29
CA ALA A 80 -11.17 -2.59 15.35
C ALA A 80 -10.89 -3.05 16.78
N PHE A 81 -10.85 -4.36 16.99
CA PHE A 81 -10.53 -4.94 18.30
C PHE A 81 -9.09 -4.68 18.73
N GLU A 82 -8.19 -4.46 17.78
CA GLU A 82 -6.76 -4.21 18.03
C GLU A 82 -6.52 -2.98 18.92
N LEU A 83 -7.47 -2.04 18.98
CA LEU A 83 -7.46 -0.92 19.95
C LEU A 83 -7.56 -1.40 21.41
N PHE A 84 -8.02 -2.62 21.63
CA PHE A 84 -8.13 -3.28 22.94
C PHE A 84 -7.11 -4.44 23.08
N GLY A 85 -6.09 -4.50 22.24
CA GLY A 85 -5.07 -5.53 22.23
C GLY A 85 -5.38 -6.70 21.30
N LYS A 86 -5.46 -7.92 21.82
CA LYS A 86 -5.68 -9.14 21.02
C LYS A 86 -7.08 -9.74 21.22
N ASP A 87 -7.93 -9.09 21.99
CA ASP A 87 -9.26 -9.60 22.31
C ASP A 87 -10.24 -9.33 21.16
N VAL A 88 -10.40 -10.33 20.29
CA VAL A 88 -11.31 -10.27 19.14
C VAL A 88 -12.78 -10.03 19.53
N SER A 89 -13.17 -10.36 20.79
CA SER A 89 -14.54 -10.12 21.27
C SER A 89 -14.88 -8.62 21.39
N LYS A 90 -13.86 -7.75 21.37
CA LYS A 90 -14.00 -6.30 21.39
C LYS A 90 -14.30 -5.69 20.01
N THR A 91 -14.40 -6.51 18.96
CA THR A 91 -14.80 -6.02 17.63
C THR A 91 -16.12 -5.25 17.72
N GLY A 92 -16.15 -4.03 17.21
CA GLY A 92 -17.31 -3.12 17.29
C GLY A 92 -17.41 -2.29 18.56
N THR A 93 -16.55 -2.52 19.56
CA THR A 93 -16.54 -1.71 20.80
C THR A 93 -15.93 -0.34 20.50
N ASN A 94 -16.68 0.74 20.80
CA ASN A 94 -16.18 2.11 20.66
C ASN A 94 -15.10 2.38 21.73
N PRO A 95 -13.89 2.80 21.33
CA PRO A 95 -12.80 3.10 22.27
C PRO A 95 -13.00 4.43 23.04
N GLY A 96 -14.01 5.24 22.69
CA GLY A 96 -14.26 6.54 23.30
C GLY A 96 -13.43 7.69 22.72
N TRP A 97 -12.67 7.47 21.66
CA TRP A 97 -11.85 8.48 20.99
C TRP A 97 -11.67 8.14 19.50
N ASP A 98 -11.22 9.11 18.71
CA ASP A 98 -11.00 8.96 17.26
C ASP A 98 -9.49 8.99 16.95
N PRO A 99 -8.87 7.81 16.70
CA PRO A 99 -7.45 7.70 16.34
C PRO A 99 -7.04 8.53 15.11
N LEU A 100 -7.86 8.55 14.08
CA LEU A 100 -7.54 9.27 12.85
C LEU A 100 -7.63 10.78 13.04
N GLN A 101 -8.67 11.27 13.71
CA GLN A 101 -8.81 12.70 14.02
C GLN A 101 -7.65 13.20 14.89
N MET A 102 -7.26 12.40 15.88
CA MET A 102 -6.13 12.72 16.72
C MET A 102 -4.82 12.77 15.93
N ALA A 103 -4.54 11.73 15.14
CA ALA A 103 -3.35 11.69 14.28
C ALA A 103 -3.30 12.89 13.31
N ALA A 104 -4.44 13.25 12.69
CA ALA A 104 -4.54 14.39 11.80
C ALA A 104 -4.23 15.72 12.51
N SER A 105 -4.76 15.90 13.74
CA SER A 105 -4.53 17.11 14.54
C SER A 105 -3.05 17.27 14.93
N TRP A 106 -2.40 16.19 15.37
CA TRP A 106 -0.99 16.20 15.69
C TRP A 106 -0.11 16.38 14.45
N ALA A 107 -0.42 15.69 13.33
CA ALA A 107 0.30 15.83 12.07
C ALA A 107 0.29 17.27 11.55
N LYS A 108 -0.86 17.93 11.63
CA LYS A 108 -1.00 19.36 11.28
C LYS A 108 -0.13 20.25 12.17
N ARG A 109 -0.14 20.01 13.48
CA ARG A 109 0.65 20.78 14.45
C ARG A 109 2.16 20.64 14.23
N TYR A 110 2.61 19.46 13.82
CA TYR A 110 4.03 19.17 13.60
C TYR A 110 4.45 19.23 12.13
N HIS A 111 3.59 19.75 11.24
CA HIS A 111 3.86 19.97 9.81
C HIS A 111 4.32 18.71 9.05
N VAL A 112 3.82 17.54 9.44
CA VAL A 112 4.03 16.27 8.72
C VAL A 112 2.76 15.86 7.98
N ARG A 113 2.90 15.33 6.77
CA ARG A 113 1.74 14.93 5.96
C ARG A 113 1.24 13.56 6.41
N LEU A 114 -0.01 13.49 6.85
CA LEU A 114 -0.68 12.25 7.23
C LEU A 114 -1.47 11.67 6.06
N HIS A 115 -1.28 10.38 5.78
CA HIS A 115 -2.07 9.64 4.79
C HIS A 115 -2.84 8.54 5.50
N ALA A 116 -4.15 8.46 5.27
CA ALA A 116 -4.92 7.31 5.74
C ALA A 116 -4.45 6.06 4.99
N TYR A 117 -3.86 5.12 5.71
CA TYR A 117 -3.44 3.83 5.17
C TYR A 117 -4.51 2.78 5.42
N ILE A 118 -4.98 2.13 4.35
CA ILE A 118 -5.99 1.09 4.42
C ILE A 118 -5.53 -0.19 3.71
N ASN A 119 -5.78 -1.34 4.34
CA ASN A 119 -5.79 -2.62 3.65
C ASN A 119 -7.11 -2.72 2.88
N VAL A 120 -7.08 -2.70 1.54
CA VAL A 120 -8.31 -2.51 0.75
C VAL A 120 -9.17 -3.77 0.67
N LEU A 121 -8.62 -4.90 0.23
CA LEU A 121 -9.40 -6.13 0.01
C LEU A 121 -9.48 -7.08 1.21
N PRO A 122 -8.63 -7.05 2.23
CA PRO A 122 -8.82 -7.84 3.43
C PRO A 122 -10.15 -7.58 4.11
N GLY A 123 -10.93 -8.65 4.34
CA GLY A 123 -12.22 -8.61 5.02
C GLY A 123 -12.18 -9.28 6.39
N TRP A 124 -11.21 -10.19 6.63
CA TRP A 124 -10.97 -10.80 7.93
C TRP A 124 -9.56 -11.42 8.01
N ARG A 125 -9.06 -11.57 9.25
CA ARG A 125 -7.87 -12.35 9.60
C ARG A 125 -8.08 -13.02 10.93
N GLY A 126 -7.91 -14.35 10.99
CA GLY A 126 -8.05 -15.15 12.20
C GLY A 126 -8.43 -16.58 11.84
N PHE A 127 -8.12 -17.57 12.68
CA PHE A 127 -8.54 -18.98 12.48
C PHE A 127 -10.04 -19.15 12.66
N ASP A 128 -10.58 -18.45 13.65
CA ASP A 128 -11.98 -18.55 13.98
C ASP A 128 -12.83 -17.62 13.12
N SER A 129 -14.10 -17.96 13.02
CA SER A 129 -15.08 -17.02 12.51
C SER A 129 -15.04 -15.76 13.37
N PRO A 130 -15.12 -14.56 12.75
CA PRO A 130 -15.12 -13.32 13.51
C PRO A 130 -16.33 -13.28 14.46
N PRO A 131 -16.23 -12.55 15.57
CA PRO A 131 -17.35 -12.35 16.47
C PRO A 131 -18.51 -11.69 15.74
N ARG A 132 -19.73 -11.96 16.18
CA ARG A 132 -20.94 -11.34 15.66
C ARG A 132 -20.99 -9.86 16.11
N ALA A 133 -20.40 -9.00 15.32
CA ALA A 133 -20.50 -7.54 15.48
C ALA A 133 -21.33 -6.98 14.32
N ALA A 134 -22.11 -5.94 14.58
CA ALA A 134 -22.84 -5.25 13.51
C ALA A 134 -21.87 -4.73 12.44
N GLY A 135 -22.15 -5.01 11.18
CA GLY A 135 -21.29 -4.62 10.05
C GLY A 135 -20.03 -5.46 9.85
N GLN A 136 -19.84 -6.53 10.62
CA GLN A 136 -18.71 -7.43 10.40
C GLN A 136 -18.91 -8.23 9.09
N LEU A 137 -18.00 -8.02 8.12
CA LEU A 137 -18.18 -8.41 6.73
C LEU A 137 -18.31 -9.93 6.52
N TRP A 138 -17.52 -10.73 7.23
CA TRP A 138 -17.51 -12.19 7.08
C TRP A 138 -18.88 -12.82 7.37
N THR A 139 -19.56 -12.27 8.37
CA THR A 139 -20.87 -12.76 8.82
C THR A 139 -22.02 -12.09 8.07
N ALA A 140 -21.93 -10.77 7.85
CA ALA A 140 -22.98 -9.99 7.23
C ALA A 140 -23.05 -10.19 5.70
N HIS A 141 -21.92 -10.40 5.05
CA HIS A 141 -21.80 -10.45 3.59
C HIS A 141 -20.91 -11.61 3.12
N PRO A 142 -21.32 -12.87 3.36
CA PRO A 142 -20.51 -14.04 3.01
C PRO A 142 -20.23 -14.18 1.50
N ASP A 143 -21.08 -13.64 0.67
CA ASP A 143 -21.01 -13.61 -0.80
C ASP A 143 -19.99 -12.57 -1.34
N TRP A 144 -19.50 -11.66 -0.49
CA TRP A 144 -18.50 -10.67 -0.89
C TRP A 144 -17.07 -11.23 -0.93
N PHE A 145 -16.83 -12.38 -0.32
CA PHE A 145 -15.49 -12.98 -0.25
C PHE A 145 -15.15 -13.77 -1.50
N MET A 146 -13.86 -13.81 -1.82
CA MET A 146 -13.36 -14.57 -2.95
C MET A 146 -13.73 -16.06 -2.82
N VAL A 147 -14.08 -16.66 -3.95
CA VAL A 147 -14.37 -18.10 -4.10
C VAL A 147 -13.32 -18.69 -5.01
N ASP A 148 -12.76 -19.84 -4.63
CA ASP A 148 -11.75 -20.57 -5.39
C ASP A 148 -12.33 -21.44 -6.50
N SER A 149 -11.47 -22.10 -7.29
CA SER A 149 -11.91 -22.89 -8.45
C SER A 149 -12.66 -24.18 -8.10
N THR A 150 -12.68 -24.57 -6.83
CA THR A 150 -13.50 -25.70 -6.32
C THR A 150 -14.93 -25.24 -5.96
N GLY A 151 -15.17 -23.94 -5.91
CA GLY A 151 -16.41 -23.35 -5.43
C GLY A 151 -16.41 -23.06 -3.92
N ALA A 152 -15.29 -23.25 -3.24
CA ALA A 152 -15.16 -22.95 -1.82
C ALA A 152 -14.84 -21.47 -1.58
N ARG A 153 -15.55 -20.87 -0.60
CA ARG A 153 -15.20 -19.52 -0.11
C ARG A 153 -13.84 -19.55 0.57
N MET A 154 -13.01 -18.55 0.33
CA MET A 154 -11.71 -18.37 0.97
C MET A 154 -11.85 -18.44 2.49
N LYS A 155 -11.20 -19.42 3.12
CA LYS A 155 -11.34 -19.65 4.57
C LYS A 155 -10.52 -18.65 5.38
N PRO A 156 -10.96 -18.32 6.62
CA PRO A 156 -10.13 -17.57 7.55
C PRO A 156 -8.88 -18.35 7.96
N THR A 157 -7.79 -17.63 8.21
CA THR A 157 -6.55 -18.17 8.75
C THR A 157 -5.81 -17.10 9.55
N SER A 158 -5.04 -17.46 10.56
CA SER A 158 -4.23 -16.51 11.32
C SER A 158 -3.01 -16.03 10.55
N ALA A 159 -2.52 -16.83 9.61
CA ALA A 159 -1.35 -16.48 8.80
C ALA A 159 -1.67 -15.48 7.69
N TRP A 160 -2.92 -15.47 7.18
CA TRP A 160 -3.29 -14.67 6.02
C TRP A 160 -4.71 -14.08 6.16
N TYR A 161 -5.03 -13.15 5.27
CA TYR A 161 -6.35 -12.53 5.20
C TYR A 161 -7.31 -13.35 4.34
N SER A 162 -8.61 -13.30 4.66
CA SER A 162 -9.69 -13.61 3.73
C SER A 162 -10.03 -12.35 2.95
N PHE A 163 -10.02 -12.44 1.62
CA PHE A 163 -10.12 -11.31 0.72
C PHE A 163 -11.53 -11.11 0.18
N LEU A 164 -11.95 -9.87 0.08
CA LEU A 164 -13.14 -9.43 -0.63
C LEU A 164 -12.91 -9.53 -2.15
N ASN A 165 -13.97 -9.85 -2.89
CA ASN A 165 -13.94 -9.92 -4.35
C ASN A 165 -14.00 -8.52 -4.99
N PRO A 166 -12.94 -8.03 -5.66
CA PRO A 166 -12.92 -6.70 -6.28
C PRO A 166 -13.90 -6.57 -7.47
N ALA A 167 -14.41 -7.67 -8.00
CA ALA A 167 -15.39 -7.65 -9.07
C ALA A 167 -16.83 -7.45 -8.55
N HIS A 168 -17.08 -7.67 -7.25
CA HIS A 168 -18.41 -7.61 -6.67
C HIS A 168 -18.89 -6.15 -6.55
N PRO A 169 -20.04 -5.77 -7.15
CA PRO A 169 -20.49 -4.37 -7.16
C PRO A 169 -20.69 -3.77 -5.76
N GLN A 170 -21.24 -4.56 -4.83
CA GLN A 170 -21.47 -4.11 -3.45
C GLN A 170 -20.15 -3.95 -2.67
N VAL A 171 -19.12 -4.78 -2.93
CA VAL A 171 -17.78 -4.59 -2.37
C VAL A 171 -17.20 -3.26 -2.83
N ARG A 172 -17.32 -2.94 -4.13
CA ARG A 172 -16.85 -1.66 -4.66
C ARG A 172 -17.61 -0.48 -4.05
N SER A 173 -18.94 -0.58 -3.91
CA SER A 173 -19.77 0.43 -3.27
C SER A 173 -19.38 0.64 -1.80
N HIS A 174 -19.17 -0.44 -1.05
CA HIS A 174 -18.73 -0.41 0.35
C HIS A 174 -17.37 0.27 0.51
N LEU A 175 -16.36 -0.13 -0.27
CA LEU A 175 -15.04 0.48 -0.26
C LEU A 175 -15.09 1.97 -0.66
N SER A 176 -15.99 2.33 -1.59
CA SER A 176 -16.24 3.71 -1.98
C SER A 176 -16.77 4.56 -0.83
N GLN A 177 -17.65 4.02 0.00
CA GLN A 177 -18.15 4.70 1.20
C GLN A 177 -17.01 4.95 2.20
N ILE A 178 -16.10 3.98 2.38
CA ILE A 178 -14.90 4.17 3.22
C ILE A 178 -14.03 5.31 2.69
N ALA A 179 -13.76 5.38 1.39
CA ALA A 179 -13.00 6.48 0.80
C ALA A 179 -13.68 7.83 1.00
N ASP A 180 -15.02 7.89 0.92
CA ASP A 180 -15.81 9.10 1.17
C ASP A 180 -15.73 9.53 2.64
N GLU A 181 -15.82 8.60 3.59
CA GLU A 181 -15.66 8.87 5.02
C GLU A 181 -14.26 9.46 5.32
N LEU A 182 -13.21 8.80 4.81
CA LEU A 182 -11.83 9.22 5.04
C LEU A 182 -11.52 10.60 4.43
N ALA A 183 -12.11 10.92 3.28
CA ALA A 183 -11.90 12.20 2.61
C ALA A 183 -12.44 13.40 3.41
N ARG A 184 -13.21 13.18 4.48
CA ARG A 184 -13.72 14.25 5.37
C ARG A 184 -12.71 14.70 6.41
N TYR A 185 -11.69 13.88 6.70
CA TYR A 185 -10.63 14.22 7.65
C TYR A 185 -9.62 15.19 7.05
N ASP A 186 -8.98 16.00 7.90
CA ASP A 186 -7.90 16.92 7.49
C ASP A 186 -6.58 16.16 7.33
N ILE A 187 -6.50 15.34 6.29
CA ILE A 187 -5.35 14.49 5.95
C ILE A 187 -4.83 14.80 4.55
N ALA A 188 -3.55 14.51 4.33
CA ALA A 188 -2.85 14.82 3.09
C ALA A 188 -3.12 13.82 1.96
N GLY A 189 -3.58 12.61 2.27
CA GLY A 189 -3.78 11.61 1.23
C GLY A 189 -4.39 10.29 1.69
N LEU A 190 -4.51 9.38 0.71
CA LEU A 190 -4.97 8.00 0.89
C LEU A 190 -3.88 7.05 0.39
N HIS A 191 -3.51 6.07 1.21
CA HIS A 191 -2.54 5.02 0.89
C HIS A 191 -3.23 3.66 0.82
N LEU A 192 -3.21 3.03 -0.35
CA LEU A 192 -3.87 1.76 -0.63
C LEU A 192 -2.87 0.60 -0.50
N ASP A 193 -3.11 -0.31 0.43
CA ASP A 193 -2.39 -1.57 0.52
C ASP A 193 -3.34 -2.75 0.34
N TYR A 194 -2.79 -3.94 0.13
CA TYR A 194 -3.56 -5.15 -0.17
C TYR A 194 -4.62 -4.94 -1.27
N ILE A 195 -4.35 -4.01 -2.20
CA ILE A 195 -5.13 -3.80 -3.42
C ILE A 195 -4.64 -4.75 -4.50
N ARG A 196 -4.86 -6.04 -4.27
CA ARG A 196 -4.38 -7.15 -5.08
C ARG A 196 -5.11 -8.44 -4.77
N PHE A 197 -5.00 -9.42 -5.68
CA PHE A 197 -5.34 -10.80 -5.35
C PHE A 197 -4.29 -11.40 -4.40
N PRO A 198 -4.69 -12.42 -3.60
CA PRO A 198 -3.74 -13.20 -2.81
C PRO A 198 -2.85 -13.99 -3.77
N TYR A 199 -1.65 -13.49 -4.02
CA TYR A 199 -0.61 -14.22 -4.73
C TYR A 199 0.12 -15.13 -3.72
N ASP A 200 0.73 -16.20 -4.21
CA ASP A 200 1.48 -17.15 -3.36
C ASP A 200 0.62 -17.78 -2.23
N TYR A 201 -0.65 -18.04 -2.56
CA TYR A 201 -1.60 -18.60 -1.60
C TYR A 201 -1.41 -20.10 -1.35
N THR A 202 -0.52 -20.75 -2.12
CA THR A 202 -0.35 -22.22 -2.10
C THR A 202 0.05 -22.76 -0.72
N ASP A 203 0.94 -22.06 0.00
CA ASP A 203 1.36 -22.49 1.34
C ASP A 203 0.25 -22.29 2.36
N VAL A 204 -0.49 -21.20 2.27
CA VAL A 204 -1.68 -20.97 3.09
C VAL A 204 -2.76 -22.02 2.80
N ALA A 205 -2.97 -22.39 1.53
CA ALA A 205 -3.91 -23.45 1.18
C ALA A 205 -3.51 -24.81 1.76
N ARG A 206 -2.21 -25.14 1.84
CA ARG A 206 -1.73 -26.38 2.51
C ARG A 206 -2.05 -26.37 4.01
N GLU A 207 -1.90 -25.24 4.68
CA GLU A 207 -2.27 -25.09 6.09
C GLU A 207 -3.78 -25.28 6.31
N VAL A 208 -4.59 -24.66 5.45
CA VAL A 208 -6.06 -24.69 5.53
C VAL A 208 -6.65 -26.06 5.13
N TYR A 209 -5.99 -26.78 4.21
CA TYR A 209 -6.42 -28.06 3.64
C TYR A 209 -5.30 -29.12 3.75
N PRO A 210 -4.92 -29.54 4.96
CA PRO A 210 -3.73 -30.38 5.19
C PRO A 210 -3.78 -31.75 4.52
N ASN A 211 -4.98 -32.26 4.23
CA ASN A 211 -5.19 -33.57 3.60
C ASN A 211 -5.42 -33.49 2.08
N ALA A 212 -5.35 -32.28 1.49
CA ALA A 212 -5.59 -32.10 0.06
C ALA A 212 -4.34 -32.48 -0.77
N SER A 213 -4.56 -33.09 -1.91
CA SER A 213 -3.51 -33.35 -2.88
C SER A 213 -2.93 -32.05 -3.48
N SER A 214 -1.73 -32.12 -4.07
CA SER A 214 -1.12 -30.96 -4.72
C SER A 214 -2.00 -30.35 -5.83
N LYS A 215 -2.83 -31.16 -6.50
CA LYS A 215 -3.80 -30.70 -7.49
C LYS A 215 -4.93 -29.90 -6.84
N GLU A 216 -5.47 -30.37 -5.74
CA GLU A 216 -6.52 -29.69 -4.97
C GLU A 216 -5.99 -28.39 -4.32
N ILE A 217 -4.79 -28.41 -3.74
CA ILE A 217 -4.12 -27.22 -3.23
C ILE A 217 -4.01 -26.13 -4.31
N LYS A 218 -3.60 -26.51 -5.52
CA LYS A 218 -3.55 -25.60 -6.65
C LYS A 218 -4.95 -25.05 -7.00
N ALA A 219 -5.98 -25.89 -6.96
CA ALA A 219 -7.36 -25.47 -7.23
C ALA A 219 -7.87 -24.49 -6.17
N HIS A 220 -7.56 -24.71 -4.88
CA HIS A 220 -7.86 -23.80 -3.78
C HIS A 220 -7.08 -22.47 -3.82
N SER A 221 -6.04 -22.38 -4.64
CA SER A 221 -5.22 -21.17 -4.79
C SER A 221 -5.61 -20.29 -5.98
N VAL A 222 -6.65 -20.65 -6.74
CA VAL A 222 -7.12 -19.90 -7.92
C VAL A 222 -8.52 -19.34 -7.64
N PHE A 223 -8.63 -18.02 -7.57
CA PHE A 223 -9.85 -17.30 -7.19
C PHE A 223 -10.62 -16.68 -8.37
N SER A 224 -11.77 -16.11 -8.10
CA SER A 224 -12.78 -15.52 -9.00
C SER A 224 -13.78 -16.53 -9.57
N PHE A 225 -14.15 -17.52 -8.80
CA PHE A 225 -15.19 -18.50 -9.19
C PHE A 225 -16.51 -18.29 -8.44
N ASP A 226 -16.70 -17.12 -7.88
CA ASP A 226 -17.97 -16.66 -7.30
C ASP A 226 -19.03 -16.40 -8.39
N PRO A 227 -20.33 -16.36 -8.03
CA PRO A 227 -21.40 -16.17 -9.00
C PRO A 227 -21.29 -14.90 -9.84
N VAL A 228 -20.80 -13.79 -9.27
CA VAL A 228 -20.64 -12.51 -9.98
C VAL A 228 -19.56 -12.63 -11.06
N SER A 229 -18.41 -13.17 -10.71
CA SER A 229 -17.28 -13.36 -11.63
C SER A 229 -17.64 -14.38 -12.73
N LEU A 230 -18.30 -15.49 -12.36
CA LEU A 230 -18.77 -16.51 -13.31
C LEU A 230 -19.84 -15.97 -14.26
N GLY A 231 -20.77 -15.15 -13.76
CA GLY A 231 -21.78 -14.49 -14.56
C GLY A 231 -21.17 -13.53 -15.60
N ALA A 232 -20.10 -12.81 -15.21
CA ALA A 232 -19.41 -11.88 -16.11
C ALA A 232 -18.56 -12.58 -17.17
N MET A 233 -17.95 -13.74 -16.86
CA MET A 233 -16.91 -14.35 -17.70
C MET A 233 -17.34 -15.67 -18.34
N GLY A 234 -18.21 -16.44 -17.70
CA GLY A 234 -18.52 -17.82 -18.06
C GLY A 234 -17.36 -18.78 -17.74
N ARG A 235 -17.69 -20.05 -17.42
CA ARG A 235 -16.70 -21.08 -17.04
C ARG A 235 -15.71 -21.44 -18.15
N SER A 236 -16.11 -21.30 -19.40
CA SER A 236 -15.33 -21.65 -20.60
C SER A 236 -14.36 -20.55 -21.04
N ALA A 237 -14.31 -19.42 -20.37
CA ALA A 237 -13.39 -18.34 -20.73
C ALA A 237 -11.93 -18.77 -20.61
N SER A 238 -11.09 -18.37 -21.59
CA SER A 238 -9.67 -18.67 -21.56
C SER A 238 -8.94 -18.03 -20.37
N ARG A 239 -7.83 -18.62 -19.92
CA ARG A 239 -6.98 -18.06 -18.85
C ARG A 239 -6.64 -16.60 -19.10
N ARG A 240 -6.29 -16.23 -20.34
CA ARG A 240 -5.98 -14.84 -20.70
C ARG A 240 -7.15 -13.89 -20.44
N LYS A 241 -8.37 -14.28 -20.73
CA LYS A 241 -9.58 -13.49 -20.45
C LYS A 241 -9.81 -13.36 -18.95
N TRP A 242 -9.65 -14.44 -18.18
CA TRP A 242 -9.74 -14.43 -16.72
C TRP A 242 -8.72 -13.49 -16.08
N ASP A 243 -7.45 -13.56 -16.51
CA ASP A 243 -6.40 -12.70 -15.97
C ASP A 243 -6.64 -11.22 -16.31
N ALA A 244 -7.14 -10.93 -17.51
CA ALA A 244 -7.54 -9.56 -17.87
C ALA A 244 -8.72 -9.05 -17.02
N PHE A 245 -9.71 -9.91 -16.75
CA PHE A 245 -10.85 -9.59 -15.89
C PHE A 245 -10.40 -9.27 -14.46
N ARG A 246 -9.55 -10.11 -13.86
CA ARG A 246 -9.01 -9.87 -12.51
C ARG A 246 -8.26 -8.55 -12.42
N ARG A 247 -7.36 -8.26 -13.37
CA ARG A 247 -6.64 -6.97 -13.43
C ARG A 247 -7.59 -5.78 -13.58
N LYS A 248 -8.59 -5.91 -14.45
CA LYS A 248 -9.59 -4.86 -14.64
C LYS A 248 -10.36 -4.61 -13.33
N SER A 249 -10.76 -5.66 -12.62
CA SER A 249 -11.50 -5.55 -11.36
C SER A 249 -10.69 -4.84 -10.27
N VAL A 250 -9.41 -5.21 -10.09
CA VAL A 250 -8.51 -4.52 -9.15
C VAL A 250 -8.32 -3.05 -9.55
N SER A 251 -8.03 -2.79 -10.83
CA SER A 251 -7.81 -1.41 -11.33
C SER A 251 -9.06 -0.54 -11.19
N GLN A 252 -10.24 -1.12 -11.31
CA GLN A 252 -11.49 -0.39 -11.13
C GLN A 252 -11.69 0.03 -9.67
N VAL A 253 -11.36 -0.83 -8.69
CA VAL A 253 -11.39 -0.45 -7.27
C VAL A 253 -10.41 0.72 -7.02
N VAL A 254 -9.20 0.66 -7.57
CA VAL A 254 -8.24 1.79 -7.45
C VAL A 254 -8.84 3.07 -8.01
N ALA A 255 -9.41 3.02 -9.21
CA ALA A 255 -9.99 4.20 -9.85
C ALA A 255 -11.18 4.77 -9.06
N ASP A 256 -12.06 3.90 -8.54
CA ASP A 256 -13.22 4.30 -7.74
C ASP A 256 -12.78 5.02 -6.45
N LEU A 257 -11.91 4.40 -5.66
CA LEU A 257 -11.44 4.96 -4.39
C LEU A 257 -10.70 6.29 -4.60
N CYS A 258 -9.80 6.32 -5.57
CA CYS A 258 -9.02 7.51 -5.87
C CYS A 258 -9.88 8.64 -6.44
N GLY A 259 -10.83 8.31 -7.31
CA GLY A 259 -11.76 9.29 -7.88
C GLY A 259 -12.64 9.94 -6.82
N ILE A 260 -13.24 9.13 -5.92
CA ILE A 260 -14.07 9.62 -4.83
C ILE A 260 -13.27 10.49 -3.87
N PHE A 261 -12.07 10.04 -3.49
CA PHE A 261 -11.23 10.80 -2.57
C PHE A 261 -10.80 12.14 -3.15
N LYS A 262 -10.37 12.19 -4.42
CA LYS A 262 -9.98 13.43 -5.12
C LYS A 262 -11.15 14.35 -5.40
N ALA A 263 -12.36 13.85 -5.59
CA ALA A 263 -13.54 14.68 -5.76
C ALA A 263 -13.79 15.57 -4.52
N ARG A 264 -13.43 15.11 -3.32
CA ARG A 264 -13.51 15.92 -2.09
C ARG A 264 -12.21 16.67 -1.78
N LYS A 265 -11.06 16.12 -2.16
CA LYS A 265 -9.72 16.65 -1.85
C LYS A 265 -8.84 16.64 -3.10
N ALA A 266 -9.04 17.59 -3.99
CA ALA A 266 -8.35 17.65 -5.29
C ALA A 266 -6.81 17.60 -5.19
N ASN A 267 -6.24 18.20 -4.14
CA ASN A 267 -4.79 18.23 -3.89
C ASN A 267 -4.26 17.04 -3.09
N ALA A 268 -5.11 16.07 -2.71
CA ALA A 268 -4.67 14.91 -1.97
C ALA A 268 -3.70 14.05 -2.78
N VAL A 269 -2.73 13.46 -2.07
CA VAL A 269 -1.82 12.47 -2.63
C VAL A 269 -2.43 11.09 -2.53
N LEU A 270 -2.57 10.41 -3.65
CA LEU A 270 -3.04 9.05 -3.72
C LEU A 270 -1.87 8.12 -3.99
N SER A 271 -1.66 7.13 -3.14
CA SER A 271 -0.53 6.22 -3.23
C SER A 271 -0.96 4.77 -3.07
N SER A 272 -0.18 3.85 -3.60
CA SER A 272 -0.45 2.42 -3.47
C SER A 272 0.81 1.62 -3.21
N SER A 273 0.78 0.76 -2.18
CA SER A 273 1.72 -0.34 -2.03
C SER A 273 1.56 -1.32 -3.18
N VAL A 274 2.66 -1.67 -3.82
CA VAL A 274 2.67 -2.63 -4.93
C VAL A 274 3.82 -3.63 -4.76
N LEU A 275 3.75 -4.77 -5.45
CA LEU A 275 4.88 -5.68 -5.48
C LEU A 275 6.06 -5.03 -6.20
N ALA A 276 7.28 -5.22 -5.65
CA ALA A 276 8.51 -4.68 -6.23
C ALA A 276 8.86 -5.33 -7.58
N ASP A 277 8.51 -6.60 -7.75
CA ASP A 277 8.51 -7.25 -9.04
C ASP A 277 7.20 -6.95 -9.77
N PHE A 278 7.24 -6.02 -10.71
CA PHE A 278 6.06 -5.62 -11.49
C PHE A 278 5.52 -6.73 -12.39
N SER A 279 6.34 -7.72 -12.75
CA SER A 279 5.89 -8.89 -13.51
C SER A 279 5.02 -9.80 -12.66
N THR A 280 5.49 -10.17 -11.47
CA THR A 280 4.70 -10.92 -10.47
C THR A 280 3.44 -10.12 -10.08
N GLY A 281 3.60 -8.82 -9.84
CA GLY A 281 2.46 -7.92 -9.57
C GLY A 281 1.38 -8.01 -10.64
N TYR A 282 1.76 -7.95 -11.90
CA TYR A 282 0.84 -7.96 -13.04
C TYR A 282 0.19 -9.33 -13.29
N HIS A 283 0.98 -10.43 -13.21
CA HIS A 283 0.52 -11.76 -13.63
C HIS A 283 -0.11 -12.58 -12.51
N GLU A 284 0.29 -12.36 -11.26
CA GLU A 284 -0.14 -13.17 -10.11
C GLU A 284 -1.01 -12.40 -9.12
N ALA A 285 -0.60 -11.19 -8.77
CA ALA A 285 -1.36 -10.31 -7.87
C ALA A 285 -2.39 -9.43 -8.60
N PHE A 286 -2.38 -9.42 -9.93
CA PHE A 286 -3.26 -8.64 -10.81
C PHE A 286 -3.22 -7.13 -10.54
N GLN A 287 -2.06 -6.62 -10.10
CA GLN A 287 -1.76 -5.21 -9.92
C GLN A 287 -1.23 -4.62 -11.24
N ASP A 288 -2.04 -3.86 -11.98
CA ASP A 288 -1.59 -3.13 -13.18
C ASP A 288 -1.00 -1.76 -12.78
N SER A 289 0.00 -1.79 -11.91
CA SER A 289 0.58 -0.61 -11.26
C SER A 289 1.12 0.44 -12.25
N ARG A 290 1.71 0.00 -13.36
CA ARG A 290 2.20 0.90 -14.42
C ARG A 290 1.06 1.67 -15.08
N ARG A 291 -0.06 1.00 -15.31
CA ARG A 291 -1.27 1.62 -15.86
C ARG A 291 -1.84 2.66 -14.91
N TRP A 292 -1.93 2.35 -13.62
CA TRP A 292 -2.45 3.28 -12.61
C TRP A 292 -1.68 4.60 -12.57
N VAL A 293 -0.34 4.53 -12.69
CA VAL A 293 0.51 5.72 -12.77
C VAL A 293 0.32 6.47 -14.09
N LYS A 294 0.24 5.75 -15.21
CA LYS A 294 0.09 6.32 -16.55
C LYS A 294 -1.25 7.05 -16.69
N GLU A 295 -2.32 6.46 -16.18
CA GLU A 295 -3.68 7.03 -16.21
C GLU A 295 -3.90 8.10 -15.13
N GLY A 296 -2.97 8.25 -14.17
CA GLY A 296 -3.09 9.21 -13.08
C GLY A 296 -4.05 8.78 -11.98
N SER A 297 -4.43 7.50 -11.93
CA SER A 297 -5.25 6.94 -10.84
C SER A 297 -4.52 7.03 -9.50
N VAL A 298 -3.19 6.89 -9.48
CA VAL A 298 -2.35 7.13 -8.29
C VAL A 298 -1.25 8.13 -8.58
N ASP A 299 -0.88 8.91 -7.57
CA ASP A 299 0.22 9.88 -7.62
C ASP A 299 1.56 9.22 -7.32
N TRP A 300 1.58 8.25 -6.38
CA TRP A 300 2.79 7.49 -6.04
C TRP A 300 2.57 5.99 -6.09
N LEU A 301 3.55 5.27 -6.67
CA LEU A 301 3.76 3.85 -6.44
C LEU A 301 4.75 3.69 -5.30
N VAL A 302 4.40 2.81 -4.36
CA VAL A 302 5.24 2.48 -3.22
C VAL A 302 5.56 0.97 -3.26
N PRO A 303 6.51 0.54 -4.14
CA PRO A 303 6.85 -0.86 -4.27
C PRO A 303 7.55 -1.38 -3.02
N MET A 304 7.07 -2.49 -2.47
CA MET A 304 7.60 -3.18 -1.30
C MET A 304 8.90 -3.92 -1.68
N ASN A 305 10.02 -3.18 -1.82
CA ASN A 305 11.31 -3.73 -2.22
C ASN A 305 12.09 -4.26 -1.01
N TYR A 306 11.53 -5.26 -0.35
CA TYR A 306 11.98 -5.74 0.96
C TYR A 306 13.09 -6.81 0.92
N ASN A 307 13.46 -7.29 -0.26
CA ASN A 307 14.55 -8.25 -0.40
C ASN A 307 15.87 -7.51 -0.63
N ALA A 308 16.73 -7.49 0.38
CA ALA A 308 18.02 -6.77 0.33
C ALA A 308 18.94 -7.25 -0.80
N ARG A 309 18.96 -8.56 -1.09
CA ARG A 309 19.82 -9.14 -2.16
C ARG A 309 19.37 -8.75 -3.56
N LEU A 310 18.07 -8.57 -3.76
CA LEU A 310 17.46 -8.23 -5.05
C LEU A 310 17.15 -6.73 -5.16
N PHE A 311 17.49 -5.92 -4.17
CA PHE A 311 17.07 -4.53 -4.07
C PHE A 311 17.45 -3.71 -5.30
N ASP A 312 18.73 -3.73 -5.66
CA ASP A 312 19.29 -2.93 -6.75
C ASP A 312 18.78 -3.39 -8.12
N GLU A 313 18.72 -4.71 -8.33
CA GLU A 313 18.17 -5.31 -9.55
C GLU A 313 16.71 -4.92 -9.76
N ARG A 314 15.87 -5.09 -8.74
CA ARG A 314 14.44 -4.74 -8.80
C ARG A 314 14.24 -3.24 -9.02
N LEU A 315 15.02 -2.40 -8.35
CA LEU A 315 14.97 -0.95 -8.56
C LEU A 315 15.34 -0.57 -9.99
N GLY A 316 16.35 -1.20 -10.57
CA GLY A 316 16.72 -1.03 -11.98
C GLY A 316 15.57 -1.40 -12.93
N LYS A 317 14.92 -2.55 -12.71
CA LYS A 317 13.75 -3.00 -13.48
C LYS A 317 12.57 -2.02 -13.36
N MET A 318 12.27 -1.54 -12.14
CA MET A 318 11.22 -0.54 -11.92
C MET A 318 11.49 0.77 -12.67
N LYS A 319 12.71 1.28 -12.61
CA LYS A 319 13.13 2.49 -13.34
C LYS A 319 12.97 2.33 -14.85
N HIS A 320 13.39 1.20 -15.39
CA HIS A 320 13.24 0.89 -16.82
C HIS A 320 11.76 0.86 -17.20
N ALA A 321 10.92 0.20 -16.39
CA ALA A 321 9.49 0.04 -16.66
C ALA A 321 8.69 1.37 -16.58
N LEU A 322 9.11 2.29 -15.71
CA LEU A 322 8.42 3.57 -15.48
C LEU A 322 8.99 4.72 -16.32
N GLY A 323 10.26 4.65 -16.68
CA GLY A 323 10.99 5.73 -17.31
C GLY A 323 11.38 6.86 -16.32
N ARG A 324 12.29 7.73 -16.73
CA ARG A 324 12.93 8.76 -15.88
C ARG A 324 11.93 9.70 -15.21
N ARG A 325 10.95 10.21 -15.98
CA ARG A 325 9.96 11.18 -15.45
C ARG A 325 9.09 10.59 -14.35
N ALA A 326 8.58 9.38 -14.54
CA ALA A 326 7.74 8.74 -13.53
C ALA A 326 8.56 8.26 -12.33
N THR A 327 9.80 7.80 -12.52
CA THR A 327 10.73 7.48 -11.42
C THR A 327 10.90 8.68 -10.50
N GLY A 328 11.30 9.84 -11.02
CA GLY A 328 11.53 11.04 -10.21
C GLY A 328 10.27 11.72 -9.67
N GLY A 329 9.12 11.49 -10.32
CA GLY A 329 7.86 12.10 -9.91
C GLY A 329 6.96 11.23 -9.03
N LYS A 330 7.01 9.91 -9.19
CA LYS A 330 5.98 9.00 -8.69
C LYS A 330 6.49 7.75 -7.96
N LEU A 331 7.78 7.43 -8.01
CA LEU A 331 8.34 6.24 -7.38
C LEU A 331 8.87 6.55 -5.98
N VAL A 332 8.19 6.08 -4.95
CA VAL A 332 8.61 6.12 -3.53
C VAL A 332 8.98 4.71 -3.12
N VAL A 333 10.27 4.41 -2.96
CA VAL A 333 10.74 3.03 -2.77
C VAL A 333 10.49 2.54 -1.35
N GLY A 334 9.72 1.46 -1.19
CA GLY A 334 9.50 0.80 0.11
C GLY A 334 10.72 -0.01 0.54
N ILE A 335 11.20 0.24 1.75
CA ILE A 335 12.39 -0.38 2.37
C ILE A 335 11.98 -1.06 3.66
N ASN A 336 12.40 -2.33 3.85
CA ASN A 336 12.15 -3.05 5.09
C ASN A 336 13.19 -2.68 6.15
N CYS A 337 12.73 -2.26 7.32
CA CYS A 337 13.58 -1.86 8.44
C CYS A 337 13.84 -2.98 9.46
N ALA A 338 13.46 -4.23 9.19
CA ALA A 338 13.80 -5.36 10.04
C ALA A 338 15.32 -5.70 10.01
N GLY A 339 16.02 -5.34 8.92
CA GLY A 339 17.46 -5.52 8.76
C GLY A 339 18.33 -4.55 9.58
N ASP A 340 19.64 -4.58 9.33
CA ASP A 340 20.58 -3.69 10.00
C ASP A 340 20.57 -2.25 9.41
N ALA A 341 21.03 -1.27 10.21
CA ALA A 341 21.00 0.13 9.85
C ALA A 341 21.87 0.45 8.61
N ARG A 342 23.00 -0.23 8.43
CA ARG A 342 23.92 0.00 7.30
C ARG A 342 23.23 -0.35 5.98
N GLU A 343 22.57 -1.47 5.92
CA GLU A 343 21.84 -1.90 4.72
C GLU A 343 20.66 -0.98 4.41
N ILE A 344 19.88 -0.57 5.42
CA ILE A 344 18.79 0.39 5.26
C ILE A 344 19.32 1.71 4.68
N ARG A 345 20.39 2.26 5.25
CA ARG A 345 21.05 3.48 4.76
C ARG A 345 21.55 3.33 3.33
N ARG A 346 22.19 2.19 2.99
CA ARG A 346 22.61 1.88 1.63
C ARG A 346 21.42 1.92 0.65
N GLN A 347 20.31 1.31 1.01
CA GLN A 347 19.10 1.27 0.17
C GLN A 347 18.48 2.66 -0.02
N ILE A 348 18.48 3.50 1.02
CA ILE A 348 18.07 4.91 0.92
C ILE A 348 18.95 5.64 -0.09
N GLU A 349 20.27 5.52 0.04
CA GLU A 349 21.22 6.19 -0.83
C GLU A 349 21.13 5.69 -2.29
N VAL A 350 20.97 4.40 -2.50
CA VAL A 350 20.74 3.82 -3.84
C VAL A 350 19.45 4.37 -4.45
N SER A 351 18.39 4.53 -3.67
CA SER A 351 17.13 5.11 -4.13
C SER A 351 17.27 6.59 -4.52
N ARG A 352 18.08 7.35 -3.77
CA ARG A 352 18.43 8.76 -4.06
C ARG A 352 19.22 8.88 -5.37
N ARG A 353 20.30 8.10 -5.51
CA ARG A 353 21.13 8.07 -6.73
C ARG A 353 20.32 7.59 -7.95
N ALA A 354 19.37 6.72 -7.74
CA ALA A 354 18.44 6.29 -8.78
C ALA A 354 17.50 7.41 -9.24
N GLY A 355 17.44 8.54 -8.54
CA GLY A 355 16.57 9.67 -8.84
C GLY A 355 15.08 9.39 -8.52
N CYS A 356 14.81 8.56 -7.52
CA CYS A 356 13.44 8.27 -7.08
C CYS A 356 12.77 9.50 -6.44
N ARG A 357 11.44 9.52 -6.38
CA ARG A 357 10.67 10.55 -5.68
C ARG A 357 11.00 10.60 -4.18
N GLY A 358 11.37 9.49 -3.63
CA GLY A 358 11.75 9.30 -2.24
C GLY A 358 11.73 7.83 -1.84
N PHE A 359 11.60 7.62 -0.54
CA PHE A 359 11.53 6.29 0.06
C PHE A 359 10.47 6.24 1.17
N ALA A 360 10.06 5.02 1.52
CA ALA A 360 9.16 4.73 2.63
C ALA A 360 9.70 3.59 3.47
N LEU A 361 9.78 3.76 4.78
CA LEU A 361 10.36 2.79 5.72
C LEU A 361 9.27 1.93 6.36
N PHE A 362 9.40 0.62 6.27
CA PHE A 362 8.48 -0.34 6.89
C PHE A 362 9.17 -1.07 8.04
N ALA A 363 8.87 -0.76 9.30
CA ALA A 363 7.83 0.11 9.80
C ALA A 363 8.31 0.86 11.05
N TYR A 364 7.45 1.70 11.65
CA TYR A 364 7.73 2.48 12.86
C TYR A 364 8.31 1.62 13.98
N SER A 365 7.68 0.51 14.32
CA SER A 365 8.11 -0.43 15.37
C SER A 365 9.50 -1.05 15.16
N HIS A 366 10.10 -0.93 14.00
CA HIS A 366 11.48 -1.36 13.77
C HIS A 366 12.53 -0.30 14.10
N LEU A 367 12.12 0.97 14.18
CA LEU A 367 12.99 2.12 14.43
C LEU A 367 12.75 2.74 15.81
N PHE A 368 11.58 2.49 16.41
CA PHE A 368 11.16 3.04 17.70
C PHE A 368 10.63 1.91 18.58
N GLU A 369 10.99 1.95 19.85
CA GLU A 369 10.50 1.06 20.90
C GLU A 369 10.09 1.89 22.10
N ASN A 370 8.92 1.61 22.70
CA ASN A 370 8.36 2.40 23.80
C ASN A 370 8.39 3.93 23.53
N HIS A 371 8.10 4.30 22.28
CA HIS A 371 8.13 5.68 21.77
C HIS A 371 9.51 6.38 21.88
N GLN A 372 10.60 5.63 21.94
CA GLN A 372 11.94 6.16 21.85
C GLN A 372 12.65 5.57 20.62
N PRO A 373 13.51 6.31 19.93
CA PRO A 373 14.28 5.73 18.84
C PRO A 373 15.20 4.64 19.39
N THR A 374 15.24 3.50 18.71
CA THR A 374 16.24 2.46 18.98
C THR A 374 17.61 2.92 18.46
N VAL A 375 18.71 2.28 18.92
CA VAL A 375 20.07 2.54 18.37
C VAL A 375 20.06 2.46 16.84
N LYS A 376 19.43 1.42 16.30
CA LYS A 376 19.21 1.30 14.85
C LYS A 376 18.42 2.46 14.27
N GLY A 377 17.35 2.87 14.95
CA GLY A 377 16.53 4.00 14.55
C GLY A 377 17.33 5.29 14.45
N GLU A 378 18.13 5.61 15.46
CA GLU A 378 19.02 6.79 15.43
C GLU A 378 20.00 6.74 14.28
N GLU A 379 20.68 5.59 14.03
CA GLU A 379 21.61 5.44 12.93
C GLU A 379 20.95 5.65 11.56
N VAL A 380 19.72 5.16 11.37
CA VAL A 380 18.97 5.34 10.12
C VAL A 380 18.53 6.79 9.96
N ILE A 381 18.01 7.42 11.01
CA ILE A 381 17.51 8.81 10.99
C ILE A 381 18.62 9.81 10.67
N ARG A 382 19.86 9.57 11.11
CA ARG A 382 21.03 10.41 10.78
C ARG A 382 21.42 10.45 9.30
N CYS A 383 20.70 9.72 8.42
CA CYS A 383 20.96 9.74 6.97
C CYS A 383 20.41 10.99 6.24
N TRP A 384 19.59 11.80 6.89
CA TRP A 384 18.98 12.98 6.27
C TRP A 384 18.93 14.20 7.17
#